data_d57886a9af387bac3f5573d034bffb3b
#
_entry.id   d57886a9af387bac3f5573d034bffb3b
#
_cell.length_a   1.000
_cell.length_b   1.000
_cell.length_c   1.000
_cell.angle_alpha   90.00
_cell.angle_beta   90.00
_cell.angle_gamma   90.00
#
_symmetry.space_group_name_H-M   'P 1'
#
loop_
_entity.id
_entity.type
_entity.pdbx_description
1 polymer ?
#
loop_
_entity_poly.entity_id
_entity_poly.type
_entity_poly.pdbx_seq_one_letter_code
_entity_poly.pdbx_strand_id
1 'polypeptide(L)'
;MAHIITVTDLAHPGLAPYARLTERQLRSRRDPEEALFIAESPKVIGHALDAGCVPVSLLMEEKHLRGQGGALLDRCGDVPVYTGESALLASLTGYRLTRGILCAMRRPVLPTVEDICAGARRVAVLEGIVDPTNVGAVFRSATALHMDAVLVTPTCCDPLHRRSVRVSMGTLFQVPWTVIGSRAGDWPHPGLERLKALGFATAAMALDPRAVTIEDPRLRAEERLAIVLGTEGDGLSPTTVAGCDYTVCIPMSHGVDSLNVAAASAVAFWALRVR
;
A
#
# COMPACT_ATOMS: atom_id res chain seq x y z
N MET A 1 26.82 17.21 4.40
CA MET A 1 26.61 17.62 2.97
C MET A 1 26.30 16.36 2.18
N ALA A 2 25.31 16.40 1.29
CA ALA A 2 24.97 15.24 0.48
C ALA A 2 26.17 14.74 -0.33
N HIS A 3 26.46 13.45 -0.29
CA HIS A 3 27.55 12.84 -1.06
C HIS A 3 27.09 12.59 -2.49
N ILE A 4 27.34 13.56 -3.40
CA ILE A 4 26.92 13.50 -4.80
C ILE A 4 27.93 12.66 -5.60
N ILE A 5 27.42 11.64 -6.31
CA ILE A 5 28.18 10.72 -7.14
C ILE A 5 27.62 10.78 -8.55
N THR A 6 28.41 11.30 -9.49
CA THR A 6 28.03 11.30 -10.91
C THR A 6 28.27 9.91 -11.49
N VAL A 7 27.22 9.30 -12.04
CA VAL A 7 27.27 7.97 -12.65
C VAL A 7 27.28 8.11 -14.17
N THR A 8 28.24 7.45 -14.79
CA THR A 8 28.40 7.35 -16.24
C THR A 8 28.20 5.94 -16.76
N ASP A 9 28.16 4.96 -15.85
CA ASP A 9 27.97 3.55 -16.16
C ASP A 9 26.81 2.97 -15.32
N LEU A 10 25.90 2.29 -15.99
CA LEU A 10 24.78 1.56 -15.37
C LEU A 10 25.26 0.37 -14.51
N ALA A 11 26.50 -0.08 -14.69
CA ALA A 11 27.10 -1.13 -13.89
C ALA A 11 27.49 -0.69 -12.47
N HIS A 12 27.40 0.61 -12.14
CA HIS A 12 27.74 1.11 -10.80
C HIS A 12 26.96 0.37 -9.70
N PRO A 13 27.63 -0.21 -8.68
CA PRO A 13 26.97 -1.02 -7.64
C PRO A 13 25.84 -0.31 -6.91
N GLY A 14 25.99 0.98 -6.64
CA GLY A 14 24.98 1.80 -5.95
C GLY A 14 23.66 1.97 -6.72
N LEU A 15 23.63 1.63 -8.02
CA LEU A 15 22.41 1.66 -8.83
C LEU A 15 21.59 0.36 -8.74
N ALA A 16 22.11 -0.68 -8.10
CA ALA A 16 21.46 -1.99 -8.01
C ALA A 16 20.00 -1.91 -7.52
N PRO A 17 19.65 -1.15 -6.46
CA PRO A 17 18.26 -1.04 -5.98
C PRO A 17 17.29 -0.50 -7.03
N TYR A 18 17.75 0.35 -7.94
CA TYR A 18 16.91 1.04 -8.92
C TYR A 18 16.68 0.26 -10.21
N ALA A 19 17.62 -0.64 -10.59
CA ALA A 19 17.65 -1.25 -11.90
C ALA A 19 17.80 -2.77 -11.92
N ARG A 20 18.54 -3.33 -10.98
CA ARG A 20 18.95 -4.75 -11.05
C ARG A 20 18.22 -5.63 -10.06
N LEU A 21 17.76 -5.08 -8.94
CA LEU A 21 17.04 -5.84 -7.95
C LEU A 21 15.56 -5.92 -8.33
N THR A 22 15.05 -7.15 -8.37
CA THR A 22 13.62 -7.40 -8.47
C THR A 22 12.92 -7.00 -7.16
N GLU A 23 11.61 -6.79 -7.18
CA GLU A 23 10.81 -6.53 -5.98
C GLU A 23 11.02 -7.60 -4.91
N ARG A 24 11.19 -8.86 -5.32
CA ARG A 24 11.49 -9.96 -4.40
C ARG A 24 12.85 -9.81 -3.72
N GLN A 25 13.87 -9.36 -4.46
CA GLN A 25 15.20 -9.11 -3.94
C GLN A 25 15.23 -7.86 -3.05
N LEU A 26 14.56 -6.79 -3.45
CA LEU A 26 14.38 -5.58 -2.62
C LEU A 26 13.72 -5.92 -1.28
N ARG A 27 12.74 -6.82 -1.27
CA ARG A 27 12.06 -7.24 -0.04
C ARG A 27 12.97 -8.02 0.91
N SER A 28 14.07 -8.61 0.43
CA SER A 28 15.12 -9.32 1.21
C SER A 28 14.59 -10.13 2.39
N ARG A 29 13.77 -11.17 2.12
CA ARG A 29 13.21 -12.01 3.21
C ARG A 29 14.27 -12.80 4.00
N ARG A 30 15.48 -12.94 3.43
CA ARG A 30 16.60 -13.64 4.09
C ARG A 30 17.33 -12.72 5.06
N ASP A 31 17.39 -11.44 4.74
CA ASP A 31 18.02 -10.41 5.56
C ASP A 31 17.08 -9.20 5.65
N PRO A 32 16.13 -9.22 6.61
CA PRO A 32 15.15 -8.14 6.75
C PRO A 32 15.77 -6.76 7.01
N GLU A 33 16.94 -6.70 7.59
CA GLU A 33 17.64 -5.43 7.87
C GLU A 33 18.15 -4.77 6.58
N GLU A 34 18.38 -5.55 5.52
CA GLU A 34 18.75 -5.06 4.20
C GLU A 34 17.54 -4.81 3.28
N ALA A 35 16.33 -5.11 3.76
CA ALA A 35 15.13 -4.98 2.95
C ALA A 35 14.84 -3.52 2.60
N LEU A 36 14.59 -3.28 1.30
CA LEU A 36 14.37 -1.95 0.73
C LEU A 36 13.01 -1.84 0.04
N PHE A 37 12.61 -0.61 -0.20
CA PHE A 37 11.57 -0.25 -1.17
C PHE A 37 11.98 1.02 -1.92
N ILE A 38 11.34 1.28 -3.06
CA ILE A 38 11.62 2.46 -3.88
C ILE A 38 10.46 3.44 -3.80
N ALA A 39 10.75 4.64 -3.32
CA ALA A 39 9.85 5.80 -3.39
C ALA A 39 10.18 6.64 -4.62
N GLU A 40 9.16 7.05 -5.38
CA GLU A 40 9.30 7.82 -6.61
C GLU A 40 8.55 9.15 -6.50
N SER A 41 9.20 10.24 -6.73
CA SER A 41 8.80 11.65 -6.68
C SER A 41 9.03 12.33 -5.32
N PRO A 42 9.27 13.66 -5.34
CA PRO A 42 9.48 14.43 -4.11
C PRO A 42 8.36 14.28 -3.10
N LYS A 43 7.09 14.27 -3.57
CA LYS A 43 5.92 14.14 -2.70
C LYS A 43 5.88 12.79 -1.99
N VAL A 44 6.09 11.69 -2.73
CA VAL A 44 6.06 10.32 -2.17
C VAL A 44 7.20 10.12 -1.18
N ILE A 45 8.41 10.59 -1.53
CA ILE A 45 9.57 10.54 -0.64
C ILE A 45 9.31 11.36 0.62
N GLY A 46 8.70 12.54 0.49
CA GLY A 46 8.32 13.39 1.62
C GLY A 46 7.39 12.66 2.59
N HIS A 47 6.32 12.02 2.09
CA HIS A 47 5.39 11.25 2.93
C HIS A 47 6.08 10.06 3.63
N ALA A 48 6.99 9.38 2.93
CA ALA A 48 7.76 8.28 3.54
C ALA A 48 8.68 8.78 4.66
N LEU A 49 9.36 9.92 4.46
CA LEU A 49 10.18 10.56 5.49
C LEU A 49 9.34 11.04 6.68
N ASP A 50 8.14 11.62 6.43
CA ASP A 50 7.21 12.03 7.49
C ASP A 50 6.73 10.83 8.33
N ALA A 51 6.64 9.65 7.72
CA ALA A 51 6.33 8.39 8.39
C ALA A 51 7.54 7.71 9.06
N GLY A 52 8.71 8.36 9.09
CA GLY A 52 9.91 7.85 9.71
C GLY A 52 10.69 6.81 8.90
N CYS A 53 10.39 6.64 7.60
CA CYS A 53 11.18 5.75 6.76
C CYS A 53 12.60 6.30 6.56
N VAL A 54 13.59 5.41 6.65
CA VAL A 54 15.01 5.76 6.59
C VAL A 54 15.52 5.70 5.14
N PRO A 55 15.99 6.81 4.56
CA PRO A 55 16.59 6.81 3.23
C PRO A 55 17.95 6.11 3.25
N VAL A 56 18.29 5.43 2.15
CA VAL A 56 19.57 4.73 1.94
C VAL A 56 20.37 5.37 0.81
N SER A 57 19.70 5.78 -0.24
CA SER A 57 20.30 6.53 -1.35
C SER A 57 19.24 7.24 -2.17
N LEU A 58 19.67 8.23 -2.96
CA LEU A 58 18.82 8.88 -3.96
C LEU A 58 19.37 8.67 -5.36
N LEU A 59 18.49 8.72 -6.35
CA LEU A 59 18.84 8.73 -7.76
C LEU A 59 18.01 9.80 -8.46
N MET A 60 18.67 10.74 -9.15
CA MET A 60 18.00 11.84 -9.85
C MET A 60 18.84 12.38 -11.03
N GLU A 61 18.18 13.08 -11.94
CA GLU A 61 18.91 13.86 -12.93
C GLU A 61 19.60 15.05 -12.25
N GLU A 62 20.76 15.45 -12.76
CA GLU A 62 21.56 16.56 -12.20
C GLU A 62 20.78 17.86 -12.04
N LYS A 63 19.87 18.16 -12.99
CA LYS A 63 19.00 19.35 -12.92
C LYS A 63 18.11 19.41 -11.67
N HIS A 64 17.84 18.26 -11.02
CA HIS A 64 17.00 18.17 -9.83
C HIS A 64 17.76 18.35 -8.51
N LEU A 65 19.09 18.43 -8.54
CA LEU A 65 19.91 18.73 -7.34
C LEU A 65 19.54 20.07 -6.69
N ARG A 66 19.01 20.99 -7.50
CA ARG A 66 18.54 22.31 -7.05
C ARG A 66 16.99 22.33 -6.98
N GLY A 67 16.42 23.21 -6.20
CA GLY A 67 14.96 23.31 -6.07
C GLY A 67 14.35 22.21 -5.21
N GLN A 68 13.36 21.48 -5.71
CA GLN A 68 12.64 20.43 -4.94
C GLN A 68 13.56 19.28 -4.50
N GLY A 69 14.58 18.97 -5.27
CA GLY A 69 15.59 17.99 -4.90
C GLY A 69 16.44 18.46 -3.73
N GLY A 70 16.87 19.72 -3.71
CA GLY A 70 17.64 20.30 -2.62
C GLY A 70 16.94 20.16 -1.26
N ALA A 71 15.67 20.53 -1.18
CA ALA A 71 14.89 20.39 0.05
C ALA A 71 14.76 18.93 0.54
N LEU A 72 14.75 17.95 -0.37
CA LEU A 72 14.78 16.53 0.00
C LEU A 72 16.15 16.09 0.49
N LEU A 73 17.24 16.59 -0.13
CA LEU A 73 18.60 16.28 0.29
C LEU A 73 18.84 16.68 1.74
N ASP A 74 18.38 17.86 2.14
CA ASP A 74 18.46 18.33 3.52
C ASP A 74 17.76 17.39 4.52
N ARG A 75 16.64 16.78 4.10
CA ARG A 75 15.87 15.83 4.93
C ARG A 75 16.45 14.41 4.95
N CYS A 76 17.13 14.01 3.87
CA CYS A 76 17.69 12.67 3.74
C CYS A 76 19.03 12.48 4.47
N GLY A 77 19.66 13.56 4.93
CA GLY A 77 20.94 13.48 5.63
C GLY A 77 22.13 13.14 4.69
N ASP A 78 23.12 12.45 5.21
CA ASP A 78 24.38 12.16 4.50
C ASP A 78 24.35 10.83 3.76
N VAL A 79 23.33 10.64 2.89
CA VAL A 79 23.21 9.44 2.05
C VAL A 79 23.78 9.68 0.64
N PRO A 80 24.25 8.63 -0.06
CA PRO A 80 24.71 8.76 -1.45
C PRO A 80 23.61 9.28 -2.38
N VAL A 81 23.95 10.25 -3.20
CA VAL A 81 23.06 10.84 -4.23
C VAL A 81 23.66 10.56 -5.59
N TYR A 82 23.10 9.59 -6.28
CA TYR A 82 23.53 9.24 -7.63
C TYR A 82 22.88 10.18 -8.64
N THR A 83 23.71 10.78 -9.51
CA THR A 83 23.25 11.67 -10.57
C THR A 83 23.78 11.24 -11.92
N GLY A 84 23.05 11.53 -12.98
CA GLY A 84 23.45 11.23 -14.34
C GLY A 84 22.59 11.96 -15.37
N GLU A 85 22.98 11.81 -16.63
CA GLU A 85 22.21 12.35 -17.73
C GLU A 85 20.86 11.66 -17.88
N SER A 86 19.85 12.40 -18.34
CA SER A 86 18.48 11.92 -18.54
C SER A 86 18.39 10.65 -19.40
N ALA A 87 19.20 10.57 -20.45
CA ALA A 87 19.25 9.41 -21.34
C ALA A 87 19.76 8.14 -20.63
N LEU A 88 20.82 8.29 -19.82
CA LEU A 88 21.38 7.21 -19.03
C LEU A 88 20.36 6.69 -18.00
N LEU A 89 19.75 7.60 -17.25
CA LEU A 89 18.78 7.22 -16.23
C LEU A 89 17.48 6.62 -16.82
N ALA A 90 17.05 7.09 -17.99
CA ALA A 90 15.92 6.51 -18.71
C ALA A 90 16.20 5.08 -19.17
N SER A 91 17.41 4.77 -19.62
CA SER A 91 17.80 3.41 -19.99
C SER A 91 17.87 2.47 -18.79
N LEU A 92 18.18 2.99 -17.59
CA LEU A 92 18.24 2.25 -16.35
C LEU A 92 16.84 1.84 -15.84
N THR A 93 15.89 2.76 -15.93
CA THR A 93 14.54 2.54 -15.41
C THR A 93 13.56 1.98 -16.43
N GLY A 94 13.95 1.92 -17.70
CA GLY A 94 13.09 1.54 -18.83
C GLY A 94 12.09 2.62 -19.26
N TYR A 95 12.10 3.80 -18.60
CA TYR A 95 11.25 4.95 -18.93
C TYR A 95 11.91 6.25 -18.44
N ARG A 96 11.52 7.37 -19.04
CA ARG A 96 11.96 8.67 -18.52
C ARG A 96 11.45 8.86 -17.09
N LEU A 97 12.32 9.30 -16.21
CA LEU A 97 11.97 9.68 -14.83
C LEU A 97 11.07 10.93 -14.85
N THR A 98 9.82 10.78 -15.26
CA THR A 98 8.89 11.92 -15.41
C THR A 98 8.66 12.70 -14.12
N ARG A 99 8.97 12.09 -12.96
CA ARG A 99 8.87 12.71 -11.63
C ARG A 99 10.23 12.97 -10.98
N GLY A 100 11.31 12.73 -11.71
CA GLY A 100 12.64 13.25 -11.50
C GLY A 100 13.50 12.62 -10.41
N ILE A 101 12.93 12.07 -9.33
CA ILE A 101 13.69 11.60 -8.15
C ILE A 101 13.19 10.25 -7.71
N LEU A 102 14.13 9.32 -7.48
CA LEU A 102 13.92 8.05 -6.81
C LEU A 102 14.68 8.03 -5.48
N CYS A 103 14.14 7.39 -4.47
CA CYS A 103 14.81 7.14 -3.21
C CYS A 103 14.68 5.65 -2.86
N ALA A 104 15.79 4.99 -2.62
CA ALA A 104 15.82 3.68 -1.98
C ALA A 104 15.75 3.91 -0.46
N MET A 105 14.79 3.28 0.17
CA MET A 105 14.52 3.44 1.61
C MET A 105 14.46 2.07 2.29
N ARG A 106 14.87 1.99 3.55
CA ARG A 106 14.69 0.78 4.35
C ARG A 106 13.21 0.51 4.58
N ARG A 107 12.85 -0.76 4.56
CA ARG A 107 11.48 -1.15 4.90
C ARG A 107 11.24 -0.92 6.39
N PRO A 108 10.11 -0.29 6.76
CA PRO A 108 9.78 -0.12 8.18
C PRO A 108 9.43 -1.48 8.82
N VAL A 109 9.68 -1.60 10.10
CA VAL A 109 9.08 -2.65 10.92
C VAL A 109 7.59 -2.34 11.03
N LEU A 110 6.76 -3.31 10.63
CA LEU A 110 5.31 -3.11 10.68
C LEU A 110 4.81 -3.29 12.12
N PRO A 111 3.84 -2.47 12.55
CA PRO A 111 3.18 -2.63 13.85
C PRO A 111 2.35 -3.93 13.88
N THR A 112 1.93 -4.35 15.07
CA THR A 112 1.03 -5.50 15.21
C THR A 112 -0.39 -5.14 14.78
N VAL A 113 -1.23 -6.15 14.53
CA VAL A 113 -2.66 -5.93 14.24
C VAL A 113 -3.35 -5.24 15.42
N GLU A 114 -2.99 -5.63 16.63
CA GLU A 114 -3.51 -5.05 17.86
C GLU A 114 -3.18 -3.56 17.97
N ASP A 115 -1.94 -3.18 17.67
CA ASP A 115 -1.50 -1.79 17.75
C ASP A 115 -2.28 -0.89 16.80
N ILE A 116 -2.40 -1.28 15.52
CA ILE A 116 -3.10 -0.44 14.54
C ILE A 116 -4.62 -0.47 14.67
N CYS A 117 -5.15 -1.53 15.30
CA CYS A 117 -6.56 -1.64 15.59
C CYS A 117 -6.94 -0.99 16.94
N ALA A 118 -5.99 -0.62 17.77
CA ALA A 118 -6.29 0.06 19.03
C ALA A 118 -6.99 1.41 18.74
N GLY A 119 -8.24 1.55 19.21
CA GLY A 119 -9.06 2.74 18.96
C GLY A 119 -9.63 2.87 17.53
N ALA A 120 -9.26 2.01 16.59
CA ALA A 120 -9.79 2.03 15.23
C ALA A 120 -11.28 1.67 15.21
N ARG A 121 -12.06 2.40 14.42
CA ARG A 121 -13.50 2.17 14.22
C ARG A 121 -13.81 1.61 12.84
N ARG A 122 -13.02 1.94 11.84
CA ARG A 122 -13.18 1.48 10.44
C ARG A 122 -11.86 0.98 9.90
N VAL A 123 -11.77 -0.31 9.64
CA VAL A 123 -10.57 -0.92 9.04
C VAL A 123 -10.91 -1.57 7.72
N ALA A 124 -10.01 -1.46 6.76
CA ALA A 124 -10.10 -2.18 5.49
C ALA A 124 -9.27 -3.45 5.56
N VAL A 125 -9.80 -4.56 5.07
CA VAL A 125 -9.07 -5.82 4.95
C VAL A 125 -8.99 -6.20 3.47
N LEU A 126 -7.79 -6.39 2.95
CA LEU A 126 -7.54 -6.75 1.56
C LEU A 126 -7.21 -8.25 1.47
N GLU A 127 -8.10 -9.03 0.86
CA GLU A 127 -7.92 -10.46 0.68
C GLU A 127 -7.38 -10.76 -0.72
N GLY A 128 -6.14 -11.24 -0.80
CA GLY A 128 -5.58 -11.81 -2.02
C GLY A 128 -5.43 -10.84 -3.20
N ILE A 129 -5.51 -9.53 -3.01
CA ILE A 129 -5.37 -8.56 -4.10
C ILE A 129 -3.93 -8.56 -4.59
N VAL A 130 -3.69 -9.14 -5.77
CA VAL A 130 -2.34 -9.36 -6.32
C VAL A 130 -1.85 -8.23 -7.24
N ASP A 131 -2.75 -7.42 -7.82
CA ASP A 131 -2.33 -6.28 -8.65
C ASP A 131 -1.88 -5.10 -7.75
N PRO A 132 -0.61 -4.70 -7.87
CA PRO A 132 -0.07 -3.56 -7.12
C PRO A 132 -0.76 -2.23 -7.46
N THR A 133 -1.39 -2.10 -8.62
CA THR A 133 -2.17 -0.90 -8.98
C THR A 133 -3.40 -0.80 -8.11
N ASN A 134 -4.12 -1.90 -7.93
CA ASN A 134 -5.31 -1.95 -7.09
C ASN A 134 -4.96 -1.73 -5.61
N VAL A 135 -3.93 -2.40 -5.12
CA VAL A 135 -3.44 -2.17 -3.75
C VAL A 135 -3.15 -0.68 -3.52
N GLY A 136 -2.36 -0.05 -4.40
CA GLY A 136 -2.05 1.38 -4.29
C GLY A 136 -3.27 2.30 -4.34
N ALA A 137 -4.26 1.98 -5.19
CA ALA A 137 -5.49 2.75 -5.31
C ALA A 137 -6.41 2.60 -4.09
N VAL A 138 -6.51 1.38 -3.54
CA VAL A 138 -7.26 1.14 -2.28
C VAL A 138 -6.65 1.90 -1.12
N PHE A 139 -5.31 1.88 -0.96
CA PHE A 139 -4.64 2.68 0.07
C PHE A 139 -4.92 4.18 -0.08
N ARG A 140 -4.94 4.68 -1.31
CA ARG A 140 -5.28 6.08 -1.57
C ARG A 140 -6.72 6.41 -1.16
N SER A 141 -7.66 5.53 -1.47
CA SER A 141 -9.07 5.67 -1.06
C SER A 141 -9.23 5.56 0.45
N ALA A 142 -8.55 4.60 1.09
CA ALA A 142 -8.59 4.41 2.54
C ALA A 142 -8.14 5.67 3.28
N THR A 143 -7.00 6.23 2.88
CA THR A 143 -6.49 7.48 3.47
C THR A 143 -7.43 8.66 3.24
N ALA A 144 -7.92 8.83 2.01
CA ALA A 144 -8.79 9.96 1.66
C ALA A 144 -10.18 9.90 2.31
N LEU A 145 -10.66 8.70 2.64
CA LEU A 145 -12.01 8.44 3.12
C LEU A 145 -12.05 7.98 4.60
N HIS A 146 -10.99 8.32 5.35
CA HIS A 146 -10.91 8.18 6.80
C HIS A 146 -11.05 6.73 7.30
N MET A 147 -10.41 5.77 6.61
CA MET A 147 -10.17 4.47 7.22
C MET A 147 -9.05 4.60 8.26
N ASP A 148 -9.26 4.03 9.44
CA ASP A 148 -8.32 4.15 10.56
C ASP A 148 -7.09 3.25 10.35
N ALA A 149 -7.27 2.10 9.66
CA ALA A 149 -6.19 1.18 9.34
C ALA A 149 -6.49 0.34 8.09
N VAL A 150 -5.44 -0.23 7.49
CA VAL A 150 -5.53 -1.23 6.41
C VAL A 150 -4.79 -2.50 6.83
N LEU A 151 -5.48 -3.62 6.74
CA LEU A 151 -4.92 -4.96 6.93
C LEU A 151 -4.81 -5.66 5.57
N VAL A 152 -3.67 -6.27 5.30
CA VAL A 152 -3.48 -7.05 4.07
C VAL A 152 -3.25 -8.52 4.41
N THR A 153 -3.90 -9.45 3.69
CA THR A 153 -3.64 -10.86 3.91
C THR A 153 -2.27 -11.27 3.34
N PRO A 154 -1.67 -12.39 3.81
CA PRO A 154 -0.36 -12.84 3.34
C PRO A 154 -0.28 -13.13 1.83
N THR A 155 -1.42 -13.31 1.17
CA THR A 155 -1.55 -13.58 -0.27
C THR A 155 -1.65 -12.31 -1.12
N CYS A 156 -1.81 -11.15 -0.50
CA CYS A 156 -1.82 -9.87 -1.21
C CYS A 156 -0.46 -9.51 -1.78
N CYS A 157 -0.48 -8.68 -2.82
CA CYS A 157 0.69 -7.93 -3.25
C CYS A 157 1.20 -7.07 -2.10
N ASP A 158 2.50 -6.96 -2.01
CA ASP A 158 3.18 -6.12 -1.03
C ASP A 158 2.80 -4.63 -1.22
N PRO A 159 2.25 -3.94 -0.20
CA PRO A 159 1.96 -2.51 -0.30
C PRO A 159 3.18 -1.64 -0.63
N LEU A 160 4.38 -2.07 -0.21
CA LEU A 160 5.64 -1.38 -0.54
C LEU A 160 6.22 -1.78 -1.92
N HIS A 161 5.49 -2.55 -2.72
CA HIS A 161 5.83 -2.74 -4.13
C HIS A 161 5.89 -1.36 -4.84
N ARG A 162 6.95 -1.13 -5.63
CA ARG A 162 7.20 0.19 -6.26
C ARG A 162 5.97 0.77 -6.96
N ARG A 163 5.18 -0.07 -7.65
CA ARG A 163 3.97 0.36 -8.34
C ARG A 163 2.86 0.77 -7.37
N SER A 164 2.66 0.04 -6.26
CA SER A 164 1.69 0.41 -5.23
C SER A 164 2.05 1.74 -4.57
N VAL A 165 3.32 1.92 -4.19
CA VAL A 165 3.84 3.18 -3.64
C VAL A 165 3.58 4.34 -4.58
N ARG A 166 3.83 4.16 -5.89
CA ARG A 166 3.61 5.19 -6.91
C ARG A 166 2.14 5.51 -7.12
N VAL A 167 1.27 4.50 -7.23
CA VAL A 167 -0.16 4.68 -7.48
C VAL A 167 -0.86 5.30 -6.28
N SER A 168 -0.48 4.92 -5.06
CA SER A 168 -0.99 5.55 -3.84
C SER A 168 -0.60 7.02 -3.71
N MET A 169 0.35 7.52 -4.50
CA MET A 169 0.93 8.86 -4.33
C MET A 169 1.54 9.09 -2.94
N GLY A 170 1.99 8.01 -2.30
CA GLY A 170 2.57 8.02 -0.96
C GLY A 170 1.55 8.02 0.18
N THR A 171 0.24 7.97 -0.09
CA THR A 171 -0.78 7.94 0.96
C THR A 171 -0.73 6.66 1.80
N LEU A 172 -0.12 5.59 1.29
CA LEU A 172 0.13 4.38 2.07
C LEU A 172 1.00 4.62 3.32
N PHE A 173 1.76 5.72 3.36
CA PHE A 173 2.53 6.13 4.54
C PHE A 173 1.73 7.00 5.53
N GLN A 174 0.49 7.36 5.18
CA GLN A 174 -0.39 8.24 5.97
C GLN A 174 -1.51 7.47 6.68
N VAL A 175 -1.72 6.19 6.37
CA VAL A 175 -2.65 5.31 7.06
C VAL A 175 -1.89 4.14 7.68
N PRO A 176 -2.12 3.80 8.94
CA PRO A 176 -1.51 2.63 9.56
C PRO A 176 -1.89 1.35 8.80
N TRP A 177 -0.93 0.46 8.59
CA TRP A 177 -1.21 -0.82 7.96
C TRP A 177 -0.27 -1.92 8.44
N THR A 178 -0.72 -3.17 8.36
CA THR A 178 0.09 -4.35 8.62
C THR A 178 -0.45 -5.59 7.89
N VAL A 179 0.26 -6.70 8.00
CA VAL A 179 -0.18 -7.99 7.46
C VAL A 179 -0.93 -8.76 8.55
N ILE A 180 -2.17 -9.18 8.25
CA ILE A 180 -2.95 -10.03 9.15
C ILE A 180 -2.61 -11.51 8.90
N GLY A 181 -1.70 -12.04 9.69
CA GLY A 181 -1.16 -13.39 9.56
C GLY A 181 0.25 -13.41 8.94
N SER A 182 0.88 -14.58 8.96
CA SER A 182 2.25 -14.80 8.46
C SER A 182 2.28 -15.66 7.20
N ARG A 183 1.27 -16.50 7.01
CA ARG A 183 1.13 -17.47 5.92
C ARG A 183 -0.32 -17.51 5.42
N ALA A 184 -0.53 -18.04 4.22
CA ALA A 184 -1.87 -18.10 3.61
C ALA A 184 -2.94 -18.75 4.50
N GLY A 185 -2.58 -19.79 5.28
CA GLY A 185 -3.50 -20.47 6.17
C GLY A 185 -3.94 -19.70 7.42
N ASP A 186 -3.35 -18.53 7.66
CA ASP A 186 -3.75 -17.63 8.77
C ASP A 186 -4.97 -16.77 8.41
N TRP A 187 -5.48 -16.91 7.18
CA TRP A 187 -6.69 -16.29 6.67
C TRP A 187 -7.50 -17.35 5.90
N PRO A 188 -8.87 -17.36 5.94
CA PRO A 188 -9.72 -16.35 6.61
C PRO A 188 -9.97 -16.62 8.10
N HIS A 189 -10.12 -17.89 8.52
CA HIS A 189 -10.66 -18.20 9.84
C HIS A 189 -9.85 -17.58 11.00
N PRO A 190 -8.54 -17.81 11.16
CA PRO A 190 -7.80 -17.22 12.27
C PRO A 190 -7.79 -15.68 12.24
N GLY A 191 -7.75 -15.08 11.04
CA GLY A 191 -7.78 -13.63 10.87
C GLY A 191 -9.12 -13.02 11.26
N LEU A 192 -10.22 -13.63 10.86
CA LEU A 192 -11.58 -13.19 11.23
C LEU A 192 -11.84 -13.31 12.73
N GLU A 193 -11.43 -14.42 13.36
CA GLU A 193 -11.52 -14.60 14.81
C GLU A 193 -10.72 -13.52 15.56
N ARG A 194 -9.53 -13.18 15.05
CA ARG A 194 -8.71 -12.10 15.61
C ARG A 194 -9.41 -10.74 15.55
N LEU A 195 -10.06 -10.42 14.41
CA LEU A 195 -10.83 -9.18 14.27
C LEU A 195 -12.02 -9.15 15.22
N LYS A 196 -12.76 -10.26 15.35
CA LYS A 196 -13.87 -10.38 16.28
C LYS A 196 -13.44 -10.24 17.74
N ALA A 197 -12.30 -10.85 18.10
CA ALA A 197 -11.70 -10.68 19.44
C ALA A 197 -11.30 -9.23 19.75
N LEU A 198 -10.96 -8.45 18.71
CA LEU A 198 -10.71 -7.01 18.80
C LEU A 198 -11.99 -6.17 18.77
N GLY A 199 -13.17 -6.80 18.76
CA GLY A 199 -14.48 -6.14 18.80
C GLY A 199 -14.98 -5.59 17.46
N PHE A 200 -14.44 -6.05 16.33
CA PHE A 200 -14.94 -5.67 15.01
C PHE A 200 -16.07 -6.61 14.56
N ALA A 201 -17.18 -6.02 14.12
CA ALA A 201 -18.05 -6.68 13.16
C ALA A 201 -17.36 -6.74 11.79
N THR A 202 -17.58 -7.82 11.04
CA THR A 202 -16.89 -8.06 9.75
C THR A 202 -17.90 -8.02 8.60
N ALA A 203 -17.59 -7.26 7.54
CA ALA A 203 -18.45 -7.07 6.37
C ALA A 203 -17.73 -7.50 5.10
N ALA A 204 -18.12 -8.63 4.53
CA ALA A 204 -17.61 -9.15 3.25
C ALA A 204 -18.25 -8.41 2.08
N MET A 205 -17.48 -7.69 1.29
CA MET A 205 -17.97 -7.05 0.06
C MET A 205 -18.06 -8.10 -1.05
N ALA A 206 -19.26 -8.66 -1.25
CA ALA A 206 -19.48 -9.75 -2.19
C ALA A 206 -20.89 -9.75 -2.76
N LEU A 207 -21.04 -10.35 -3.94
CA LEU A 207 -22.34 -10.67 -4.52
C LEU A 207 -22.82 -12.00 -3.94
N ASP A 208 -23.88 -11.94 -3.13
CA ASP A 208 -24.57 -13.10 -2.60
C ASP A 208 -26.07 -12.78 -2.58
N PRO A 209 -26.96 -13.72 -2.91
CA PRO A 209 -28.41 -13.47 -2.86
C PRO A 209 -28.93 -13.04 -1.47
N ARG A 210 -28.18 -13.32 -0.41
CA ARG A 210 -28.50 -12.96 0.97
C ARG A 210 -27.81 -11.66 1.41
N ALA A 211 -27.03 -11.03 0.52
CA ALA A 211 -26.31 -9.81 0.87
C ALA A 211 -27.26 -8.68 1.20
N VAL A 212 -26.93 -7.93 2.24
CA VAL A 212 -27.58 -6.64 2.51
C VAL A 212 -26.98 -5.58 1.61
N THR A 213 -27.71 -4.54 1.31
CA THR A 213 -27.16 -3.43 0.55
C THR A 213 -26.21 -2.60 1.42
N ILE A 214 -25.25 -1.93 0.79
CA ILE A 214 -24.31 -1.05 1.48
C ILE A 214 -24.98 0.12 2.23
N GLU A 215 -26.26 0.36 1.94
CA GLU A 215 -27.07 1.39 2.58
C GLU A 215 -27.75 0.90 3.87
N ASP A 216 -27.64 -0.39 4.21
CA ASP A 216 -28.24 -0.95 5.41
C ASP A 216 -27.78 -0.19 6.65
N PRO A 217 -28.72 0.37 7.44
CA PRO A 217 -28.37 1.21 8.59
C PRO A 217 -27.60 0.46 9.67
N ARG A 218 -27.73 -0.87 9.77
CA ARG A 218 -26.97 -1.69 10.72
C ARG A 218 -25.47 -1.56 10.54
N LEU A 219 -24.99 -1.52 9.27
CA LEU A 219 -23.58 -1.38 8.97
C LEU A 219 -22.97 -0.08 9.52
N ARG A 220 -23.75 1.00 9.45
CA ARG A 220 -23.31 2.31 9.98
C ARG A 220 -23.42 2.38 11.50
N ALA A 221 -24.35 1.61 12.08
CA ALA A 221 -24.55 1.55 13.53
C ALA A 221 -23.44 0.76 14.25
N GLU A 222 -22.71 -0.11 13.52
CA GLU A 222 -21.58 -0.81 14.12
C GLU A 222 -20.53 0.16 14.64
N GLU A 223 -20.18 0.02 15.90
CA GLU A 223 -19.17 0.84 16.53
C GLU A 223 -17.80 0.63 15.85
N ARG A 224 -17.48 -0.64 15.59
CA ARG A 224 -16.25 -1.06 14.93
C ARG A 224 -16.57 -1.99 13.76
N LEU A 225 -16.14 -1.65 12.56
CA LEU A 225 -16.44 -2.40 11.34
C LEU A 225 -15.17 -2.66 10.52
N ALA A 226 -14.91 -3.93 10.21
CA ALA A 226 -13.87 -4.37 9.28
C ALA A 226 -14.50 -4.65 7.92
N ILE A 227 -14.10 -3.91 6.89
CA ILE A 227 -14.61 -4.01 5.52
C ILE A 227 -13.64 -4.88 4.72
N VAL A 228 -14.08 -6.09 4.34
CA VAL A 228 -13.26 -7.09 3.65
C VAL A 228 -13.49 -7.00 2.15
N LEU A 229 -12.42 -6.78 1.39
CA LEU A 229 -12.40 -6.60 -0.06
C LEU A 229 -11.59 -7.72 -0.71
N GLY A 230 -12.15 -8.38 -1.72
CA GLY A 230 -11.52 -9.50 -2.44
C GLY A 230 -10.84 -9.10 -3.74
N THR A 231 -10.38 -10.11 -4.47
CA THR A 231 -9.72 -9.96 -5.77
C THR A 231 -10.69 -9.54 -6.87
N GLU A 232 -10.14 -9.06 -7.98
CA GLU A 232 -10.90 -8.95 -9.23
C GLU A 232 -11.14 -10.34 -9.83
N GLY A 233 -12.34 -10.58 -10.32
CA GLY A 233 -12.75 -11.86 -10.90
C GLY A 233 -13.33 -12.80 -9.86
N ASP A 234 -12.51 -13.45 -9.05
CA ASP A 234 -12.97 -14.46 -8.08
C ASP A 234 -13.62 -13.86 -6.82
N GLY A 235 -13.36 -12.58 -6.54
CA GLY A 235 -13.89 -11.91 -5.34
C GLY A 235 -13.27 -12.42 -4.03
N LEU A 236 -14.11 -12.52 -3.00
CA LEU A 236 -13.75 -13.11 -1.70
C LEU A 236 -13.95 -14.63 -1.72
N SER A 237 -13.13 -15.35 -0.96
CA SER A 237 -13.31 -16.79 -0.82
C SER A 237 -14.68 -17.12 -0.17
N PRO A 238 -15.34 -18.24 -0.56
CA PRO A 238 -16.60 -18.64 0.07
C PRO A 238 -16.50 -18.79 1.59
N THR A 239 -15.33 -19.21 2.08
CA THR A 239 -15.05 -19.33 3.52
C THR A 239 -14.96 -17.97 4.20
N THR A 240 -14.44 -16.96 3.54
CA THR A 240 -14.43 -15.57 4.05
C THR A 240 -15.85 -15.03 4.13
N VAL A 241 -16.62 -15.18 3.05
CA VAL A 241 -18.03 -14.71 3.02
C VAL A 241 -18.85 -15.40 4.13
N ALA A 242 -18.71 -16.70 4.29
CA ALA A 242 -19.42 -17.47 5.33
C ALA A 242 -18.96 -17.12 6.76
N GLY A 243 -17.72 -16.69 6.94
CA GLY A 243 -17.14 -16.36 8.25
C GLY A 243 -17.40 -14.92 8.71
N CYS A 244 -17.81 -14.03 7.81
CA CYS A 244 -18.13 -12.64 8.14
C CYS A 244 -19.54 -12.51 8.75
N ASP A 245 -19.75 -11.45 9.55
CA ASP A 245 -21.03 -11.15 10.18
C ASP A 245 -22.04 -10.60 9.18
N TYR A 246 -21.55 -9.88 8.15
CA TYR A 246 -22.35 -9.34 7.07
C TYR A 246 -21.77 -9.73 5.72
N THR A 247 -22.64 -10.06 4.76
CA THR A 247 -22.32 -9.99 3.34
C THR A 247 -22.98 -8.75 2.77
N VAL A 248 -22.20 -7.90 2.10
CA VAL A 248 -22.62 -6.57 1.67
C VAL A 248 -22.44 -6.41 0.17
N CYS A 249 -23.48 -5.98 -0.53
CA CYS A 249 -23.42 -5.65 -1.94
C CYS A 249 -23.59 -4.14 -2.20
N ILE A 250 -22.93 -3.67 -3.25
CA ILE A 250 -23.21 -2.37 -3.86
C ILE A 250 -24.27 -2.62 -4.92
N PRO A 251 -25.48 -2.01 -4.83
CA PRO A 251 -26.50 -2.18 -5.86
C PRO A 251 -26.00 -1.71 -7.23
N MET A 252 -26.11 -2.56 -8.23
CA MET A 252 -25.67 -2.29 -9.59
C MET A 252 -26.86 -2.20 -10.54
N SER A 253 -26.68 -1.57 -11.70
CA SER A 253 -27.67 -1.42 -12.76
C SER A 253 -27.22 -2.11 -14.05
N HIS A 254 -28.14 -2.36 -14.97
CA HIS A 254 -27.86 -2.83 -16.32
C HIS A 254 -27.14 -4.19 -16.42
N GLY A 255 -27.28 -5.06 -15.42
CA GLY A 255 -26.64 -6.38 -15.43
C GLY A 255 -25.13 -6.35 -15.21
N VAL A 256 -24.59 -5.24 -14.69
CA VAL A 256 -23.21 -5.17 -14.23
C VAL A 256 -23.09 -5.86 -12.89
N ASP A 257 -22.22 -6.88 -12.79
CA ASP A 257 -22.10 -7.70 -11.60
C ASP A 257 -21.09 -7.13 -10.58
N SER A 258 -20.04 -6.42 -11.03
CA SER A 258 -18.98 -5.95 -10.14
C SER A 258 -18.35 -4.65 -10.63
N LEU A 259 -17.68 -3.97 -9.69
CA LEU A 259 -16.74 -2.87 -9.95
C LEU A 259 -15.32 -3.37 -9.75
N ASN A 260 -14.36 -2.73 -10.43
CA ASN A 260 -12.96 -2.85 -10.04
C ASN A 260 -12.81 -2.62 -8.54
N VAL A 261 -11.98 -3.42 -7.87
CA VAL A 261 -11.86 -3.41 -6.39
C VAL A 261 -11.47 -2.04 -5.84
N ALA A 262 -10.67 -1.24 -6.57
CA ALA A 262 -10.34 0.11 -6.15
C ALA A 262 -11.55 1.06 -6.19
N ALA A 263 -12.44 0.91 -7.18
CA ALA A 263 -13.69 1.66 -7.25
C ALA A 263 -14.66 1.20 -6.16
N ALA A 264 -14.83 -0.12 -6.00
CA ALA A 264 -15.67 -0.70 -4.95
C ALA A 264 -15.21 -0.24 -3.55
N SER A 265 -13.90 -0.20 -3.30
CA SER A 265 -13.34 0.28 -2.04
C SER A 265 -13.69 1.74 -1.75
N ALA A 266 -13.60 2.61 -2.75
CA ALA A 266 -13.95 4.03 -2.58
C ALA A 266 -15.42 4.22 -2.23
N VAL A 267 -16.31 3.48 -2.88
CA VAL A 267 -17.76 3.50 -2.58
C VAL A 267 -18.01 2.98 -1.15
N ALA A 268 -17.39 1.83 -0.80
CA ALA A 268 -17.57 1.22 0.51
C ALA A 268 -17.06 2.13 1.65
N PHE A 269 -15.86 2.69 1.50
CA PHE A 269 -15.28 3.57 2.51
C PHE A 269 -16.10 4.85 2.69
N TRP A 270 -16.56 5.45 1.58
CA TRP A 270 -17.43 6.62 1.66
C TRP A 270 -18.76 6.32 2.35
N ALA A 271 -19.42 5.21 1.98
CA ALA A 271 -20.74 4.84 2.51
C ALA A 271 -20.68 4.46 3.99
N LEU A 272 -19.61 3.75 4.41
CA LEU A 272 -19.50 3.14 5.73
C LEU A 272 -18.58 3.90 6.71
N ARG A 273 -18.04 5.08 6.31
CA ARG A 273 -17.22 5.91 7.20
C ARG A 273 -17.98 6.35 8.45
N VAL A 274 -17.25 6.61 9.50
CA VAL A 274 -17.77 7.30 10.68
C VAL A 274 -18.13 8.74 10.29
N ARG A 275 -19.32 9.19 10.63
CA ARG A 275 -19.77 10.57 10.43
C ARG A 275 -19.55 11.41 11.68
#